data_c4ea157e68b4eac55b62123f00b38ffe
#
_entry.id   c4ea157e68b4eac55b62123f00b38ffe
#
_cell.length_a   1.000
_cell.length_b   1.000
_cell.length_c   1.000
_cell.angle_alpha   90.00
_cell.angle_beta   90.00
_cell.angle_gamma   90.00
#
_symmetry.space_group_name_H-M   'P 1'
#
loop_
_entity.id
_entity.type
_entity.pdbx_description
1 polymer ?
#
loop_
_entity_poly.entity_id
_entity_poly.type
_entity_poly.pdbx_seq_one_letter_code
_entity_poly.pdbx_strand_id
1 'polypeptide(L)'
;MEAQQSSPALGARRRRAPGGRGAGLGIALLSALAFGGSGVAAKPLISAGLEPLQVTWLRVAGAALVMLPIAWRHRNLPLRRPALLAGYGLLAVAGVQACYFAALSRIPVGVALLIEYLAPALVLGWVRFVQKRPVTRAAAVGVVLAVGGLACVVEVWSGLSFDALGLALALGAACCQVGYFVLSDHGSDGDDAVDPLGVIAYGLLIGAVLLTAIARPWGMDWAVLGGGTDMNGTQVPAVLLLAWIVLIATVAAYLTGVVSIRRLSPQVAGVVACLEAVIATVLAWVLLGEHLSAPQIVGGAVVLTGAFIAQSAKPKTTESVRVAGAGRGDGAGAVGGSGAPESSAAPAASARTGDDLSAGFPAT
;
A
#
# COMPACT_ATOMS: atom_id res chain seq x y z
N MET A 1 -6.79 32.46 52.38
CA MET A 1 -5.78 31.42 52.02
C MET A 1 -6.32 30.73 50.79
N GLU A 2 -5.98 31.29 49.62
CA GLU A 2 -6.36 30.79 48.28
C GLU A 2 -5.37 29.73 47.85
N ALA A 3 -5.86 28.52 47.56
CA ALA A 3 -5.08 27.47 46.94
C ALA A 3 -5.22 27.60 45.42
N GLN A 4 -4.18 28.11 44.82
CA GLN A 4 -3.99 28.27 43.39
C GLN A 4 -3.78 26.88 42.74
N GLN A 5 -4.80 26.35 42.07
CA GLN A 5 -4.67 25.15 41.26
C GLN A 5 -3.97 25.50 39.94
N SER A 6 -2.72 25.10 39.84
CA SER A 6 -1.93 25.15 38.61
C SER A 6 -2.41 24.05 37.64
N SER A 7 -2.96 24.50 36.52
CA SER A 7 -3.24 23.66 35.35
C SER A 7 -1.96 23.02 34.80
N PRO A 8 -1.98 21.73 34.46
CA PRO A 8 -0.85 21.12 33.76
C PRO A 8 -0.85 21.54 32.29
N ALA A 9 0.30 22.04 31.87
CA ALA A 9 0.59 22.50 30.52
C ALA A 9 0.32 21.45 29.45
N LEU A 10 -0.48 21.87 28.47
CA LEU A 10 -0.73 21.13 27.23
C LEU A 10 0.56 20.79 26.49
N GLY A 11 0.73 19.51 26.23
CA GLY A 11 1.27 18.98 25.00
C GLY A 11 2.58 19.54 24.50
N ALA A 12 3.70 19.06 25.04
CA ALA A 12 5.00 19.16 24.38
C ALA A 12 4.93 18.45 23.02
N ARG A 13 4.70 19.20 21.93
CA ARG A 13 5.01 18.76 20.57
C ARG A 13 6.47 18.32 20.57
N ARG A 14 6.72 17.01 20.55
CA ARG A 14 8.05 16.47 20.34
C ARG A 14 8.62 17.10 19.07
N ARG A 15 9.48 18.09 19.21
CA ARG A 15 10.30 18.62 18.11
C ARG A 15 11.16 17.48 17.61
N ARG A 16 10.81 16.94 16.42
CA ARG A 16 11.66 15.98 15.72
C ARG A 16 13.00 16.66 15.45
N ALA A 17 14.07 16.07 15.94
CA ALA A 17 15.43 16.57 15.75
C ALA A 17 15.76 16.71 14.24
N PRO A 18 16.47 17.79 13.81
CA PRO A 18 16.78 18.06 12.40
C PRO A 18 17.57 16.93 11.71
N GLY A 19 18.41 16.18 12.44
CA GLY A 19 19.18 15.05 11.90
C GLY A 19 18.35 13.82 11.49
N GLY A 20 17.11 13.70 11.95
CA GLY A 20 16.25 12.54 11.64
C GLY A 20 15.63 12.54 10.24
N ARG A 21 15.47 13.72 9.62
CA ARG A 21 14.85 13.83 8.27
C ARG A 21 15.79 13.40 7.16
N GLY A 22 17.07 13.81 7.20
CA GLY A 22 18.06 13.41 6.21
C GLY A 22 18.31 11.90 6.22
N ALA A 23 18.48 11.31 7.41
CA ALA A 23 18.61 9.87 7.56
C ALA A 23 17.33 9.12 7.08
N GLY A 24 16.14 9.66 7.38
CA GLY A 24 14.87 9.10 6.91
C GLY A 24 14.78 9.09 5.39
N LEU A 25 15.18 10.17 4.72
CA LEU A 25 15.19 10.27 3.26
C LEU A 25 16.20 9.30 2.63
N GLY A 26 17.42 9.21 3.18
CA GLY A 26 18.43 8.26 2.71
C GLY A 26 17.95 6.81 2.79
N ILE A 27 17.31 6.42 3.91
CA ILE A 27 16.72 5.08 4.08
C ILE A 27 15.57 4.86 3.08
N ALA A 28 14.77 5.87 2.82
CA ALA A 28 13.68 5.80 1.85
C ALA A 28 14.19 5.63 0.41
N LEU A 29 15.25 6.35 0.04
CA LEU A 29 15.92 6.19 -1.27
C LEU A 29 16.54 4.80 -1.42
N LEU A 30 17.15 4.25 -0.38
CA LEU A 30 17.65 2.88 -0.37
C LEU A 30 16.51 1.87 -0.58
N SER A 31 15.36 2.09 0.07
CA SER A 31 14.17 1.25 -0.14
C SER A 31 13.69 1.33 -1.58
N ALA A 32 13.58 2.53 -2.16
CA ALA A 32 13.16 2.74 -3.55
C ALA A 32 14.13 2.08 -4.55
N LEU A 33 15.44 2.18 -4.32
CA LEU A 33 16.46 1.53 -5.14
C LEU A 33 16.34 0.00 -5.05
N ALA A 34 16.15 -0.53 -3.84
CA ALA A 34 16.00 -1.96 -3.62
C ALA A 34 14.75 -2.51 -4.31
N PHE A 35 13.59 -1.89 -4.13
CA PHE A 35 12.35 -2.29 -4.80
C PHE A 35 12.44 -2.15 -6.31
N GLY A 36 12.95 -1.01 -6.82
CA GLY A 36 13.10 -0.74 -8.25
C GLY A 36 14.00 -1.76 -8.96
N GLY A 37 14.99 -2.33 -8.27
CA GLY A 37 15.83 -3.40 -8.80
C GLY A 37 15.15 -4.78 -8.88
N SER A 38 13.95 -4.94 -8.33
CA SER A 38 13.25 -6.22 -8.26
C SER A 38 12.91 -6.80 -9.62
N GLY A 39 12.19 -6.04 -10.45
CA GLY A 39 11.77 -6.48 -11.79
C GLY A 39 12.97 -6.67 -12.73
N VAL A 40 13.97 -5.80 -12.59
CA VAL A 40 15.22 -5.86 -13.38
C VAL A 40 16.00 -7.14 -13.11
N ALA A 41 16.07 -7.59 -11.85
CA ALA A 41 16.73 -8.85 -11.52
C ALA A 41 15.87 -10.09 -11.84
N ALA A 42 14.54 -9.94 -11.86
CA ALA A 42 13.62 -11.04 -12.17
C ALA A 42 13.55 -11.36 -13.66
N LYS A 43 13.60 -10.36 -14.52
CA LYS A 43 13.42 -10.54 -15.97
C LYS A 43 14.45 -11.48 -16.60
N PRO A 44 15.76 -11.41 -16.30
CA PRO A 44 16.74 -12.39 -16.79
C PRO A 44 16.44 -13.82 -16.33
N LEU A 45 15.95 -14.03 -15.10
CA LEU A 45 15.55 -15.36 -14.60
C LEU A 45 14.37 -15.93 -15.40
N ILE A 46 13.39 -15.08 -15.73
CA ILE A 46 12.27 -15.45 -16.60
C ILE A 46 12.75 -15.78 -18.00
N SER A 47 13.65 -14.97 -18.58
CA SER A 47 14.23 -15.20 -19.90
C SER A 47 15.11 -16.46 -19.96
N ALA A 48 15.69 -16.86 -18.84
CA ALA A 48 16.46 -18.09 -18.72
C ALA A 48 15.61 -19.38 -18.63
N GLY A 49 14.26 -19.26 -18.61
CA GLY A 49 13.35 -20.39 -18.66
C GLY A 49 12.52 -20.64 -17.40
N LEU A 50 12.69 -19.82 -16.34
CA LEU A 50 11.78 -19.90 -15.20
C LEU A 50 10.43 -19.26 -15.52
N GLU A 51 9.34 -19.91 -15.15
CA GLU A 51 8.03 -19.28 -15.26
C GLU A 51 7.90 -18.07 -14.32
N PRO A 52 7.21 -16.99 -14.71
CA PRO A 52 7.03 -15.80 -13.89
C PRO A 52 6.50 -16.09 -12.48
N LEU A 53 5.57 -17.05 -12.37
CA LEU A 53 5.00 -17.48 -11.08
C LEU A 53 6.03 -18.23 -10.22
N GLN A 54 6.96 -18.98 -10.82
CA GLN A 54 8.06 -19.65 -10.11
C GLN A 54 9.04 -18.63 -9.54
N VAL A 55 9.40 -17.60 -10.31
CA VAL A 55 10.25 -16.50 -9.82
C VAL A 55 9.55 -15.74 -8.69
N THR A 56 8.25 -15.48 -8.83
CA THR A 56 7.44 -14.88 -7.77
C THR A 56 7.45 -15.74 -6.50
N TRP A 57 7.24 -17.05 -6.65
CA TRP A 57 7.26 -17.98 -5.52
C TRP A 57 8.61 -18.01 -4.84
N LEU A 58 9.71 -18.14 -5.59
CA LEU A 58 11.09 -18.12 -5.05
C LEU A 58 11.36 -16.85 -4.24
N ARG A 59 10.94 -15.68 -4.77
CA ARG A 59 11.04 -14.41 -4.08
C ARG A 59 10.28 -14.39 -2.78
N VAL A 60 8.99 -14.75 -2.81
CA VAL A 60 8.08 -14.64 -1.66
C VAL A 60 8.42 -15.69 -0.61
N ALA A 61 8.67 -16.96 -1.02
CA ALA A 61 9.04 -18.03 -0.12
C ALA A 61 10.43 -17.79 0.52
N GLY A 62 11.41 -17.35 -0.29
CA GLY A 62 12.73 -17.00 0.22
C GLY A 62 12.67 -15.86 1.23
N ALA A 63 11.91 -14.80 0.93
CA ALA A 63 11.73 -13.69 1.87
C ALA A 63 10.95 -14.09 3.13
N ALA A 64 9.94 -14.97 3.00
CA ALA A 64 9.20 -15.52 4.13
C ALA A 64 10.11 -16.29 5.09
N LEU A 65 11.02 -17.12 4.54
CA LEU A 65 12.01 -17.85 5.34
C LEU A 65 12.94 -16.90 6.10
N VAL A 66 13.45 -15.87 5.43
CA VAL A 66 14.33 -14.87 6.07
C VAL A 66 13.59 -14.08 7.15
N MET A 67 12.30 -13.77 6.94
CA MET A 67 11.49 -13.02 7.89
C MET A 67 10.78 -13.89 8.95
N LEU A 68 11.03 -15.21 8.95
CA LEU A 68 10.46 -16.14 9.91
C LEU A 68 10.71 -15.77 11.39
N PRO A 69 11.90 -15.29 11.79
CA PRO A 69 12.12 -14.81 13.17
C PRO A 69 11.21 -13.64 13.56
N ILE A 70 10.88 -12.74 12.61
CA ILE A 70 9.96 -11.64 12.84
C ILE A 70 8.53 -12.16 12.99
N ALA A 71 8.11 -13.11 12.14
CA ALA A 71 6.82 -13.77 12.27
C ALA A 71 6.68 -14.48 13.63
N TRP A 72 7.73 -15.19 14.07
CA TRP A 72 7.76 -15.85 15.37
C TRP A 72 7.61 -14.87 16.54
N ARG A 73 8.25 -13.71 16.45
CA ARG A 73 8.12 -12.65 17.46
C ARG A 73 6.67 -12.14 17.57
N HIS A 74 5.93 -12.16 16.48
CA HIS A 74 4.53 -11.69 16.40
C HIS A 74 3.53 -12.85 16.33
N ARG A 75 3.83 -14.00 16.92
CA ARG A 75 3.03 -15.25 16.83
C ARG A 75 1.57 -15.14 17.24
N ASN A 76 1.20 -14.11 18.00
CA ASN A 76 -0.18 -13.86 18.42
C ASN A 76 -1.00 -13.06 17.38
N LEU A 77 -0.34 -12.51 16.34
CA LEU A 77 -0.98 -11.66 15.34
C LEU A 77 -2.02 -12.41 14.50
N PRO A 78 -1.79 -13.67 14.05
CA PRO A 78 -2.79 -14.43 13.30
C PRO A 78 -4.09 -14.68 14.07
N LEU A 79 -4.02 -14.79 15.39
CA LEU A 79 -5.19 -14.97 16.23
C LEU A 79 -6.00 -13.67 16.42
N ARG A 80 -5.30 -12.51 16.39
CA ARG A 80 -5.92 -11.21 16.60
C ARG A 80 -6.53 -10.60 15.33
N ARG A 81 -5.86 -10.77 14.19
CA ARG A 81 -6.23 -10.11 12.92
C ARG A 81 -6.12 -11.06 11.72
N PRO A 82 -6.82 -12.23 11.72
CA PRO A 82 -6.66 -13.24 10.66
C PRO A 82 -7.09 -12.73 9.28
N ALA A 83 -8.19 -11.98 9.19
CA ALA A 83 -8.71 -11.46 7.92
C ALA A 83 -7.75 -10.43 7.29
N LEU A 84 -7.13 -9.56 8.10
CA LEU A 84 -6.14 -8.60 7.61
C LEU A 84 -4.92 -9.33 7.03
N LEU A 85 -4.41 -10.34 7.72
CA LEU A 85 -3.24 -11.09 7.27
C LEU A 85 -3.54 -11.93 6.03
N ALA A 86 -4.70 -12.60 5.99
CA ALA A 86 -5.14 -13.36 4.82
C ALA A 86 -5.31 -12.44 3.60
N GLY A 87 -5.98 -11.31 3.77
CA GLY A 87 -6.17 -10.31 2.71
C GLY A 87 -4.86 -9.68 2.25
N TYR A 88 -3.96 -9.36 3.16
CA TYR A 88 -2.62 -8.86 2.82
C TYR A 88 -1.83 -9.91 2.04
N GLY A 89 -1.78 -11.16 2.53
CA GLY A 89 -1.08 -12.25 1.86
C GLY A 89 -1.65 -12.56 0.48
N LEU A 90 -2.98 -12.56 0.34
CA LEU A 90 -3.66 -12.84 -0.93
C LEU A 90 -3.52 -11.67 -1.93
N LEU A 91 -3.84 -10.45 -1.52
CA LEU A 91 -3.90 -9.31 -2.43
C LEU A 91 -2.54 -8.65 -2.61
N ALA A 92 -1.90 -8.17 -1.53
CA ALA A 92 -0.68 -7.38 -1.62
C ALA A 92 0.54 -8.25 -1.96
N VAL A 93 0.60 -9.51 -1.49
CA VAL A 93 1.77 -10.36 -1.72
C VAL A 93 1.53 -11.29 -2.91
N ALA A 94 0.56 -12.19 -2.85
CA ALA A 94 0.37 -13.17 -3.92
C ALA A 94 -0.18 -12.50 -5.19
N GLY A 95 -1.27 -11.73 -5.10
CA GLY A 95 -1.97 -11.14 -6.24
C GLY A 95 -1.13 -10.10 -6.98
N VAL A 96 -0.65 -9.07 -6.27
CA VAL A 96 0.17 -8.01 -6.88
C VAL A 96 1.41 -8.62 -7.52
N GLN A 97 2.17 -9.44 -6.76
CA GLN A 97 3.43 -9.97 -7.24
C GLN A 97 3.27 -10.96 -8.39
N ALA A 98 2.27 -11.85 -8.34
CA ALA A 98 2.01 -12.79 -9.43
C ALA A 98 1.63 -12.06 -10.72
N CYS A 99 0.73 -11.08 -10.64
CA CYS A 99 0.31 -10.29 -11.80
C CYS A 99 1.46 -9.44 -12.35
N TYR A 100 2.22 -8.77 -11.49
CA TYR A 100 3.37 -7.96 -11.89
C TYR A 100 4.44 -8.79 -12.60
N PHE A 101 4.91 -9.88 -11.99
CA PHE A 101 5.94 -10.71 -12.59
C PHE A 101 5.47 -11.41 -13.86
N ALA A 102 4.19 -11.80 -13.93
CA ALA A 102 3.61 -12.31 -15.17
C ALA A 102 3.58 -11.23 -16.27
N ALA A 103 3.34 -9.96 -15.91
CA ALA A 103 3.42 -8.86 -16.87
C ALA A 103 4.85 -8.67 -17.40
N LEU A 104 5.90 -8.83 -16.57
CA LEU A 104 7.30 -8.66 -16.98
C LEU A 104 7.76 -9.60 -18.11
N SER A 105 7.11 -10.76 -18.28
CA SER A 105 7.39 -11.66 -19.39
C SER A 105 6.89 -11.13 -20.74
N ARG A 106 6.08 -10.06 -20.74
CA ARG A 106 5.35 -9.57 -21.92
C ARG A 106 5.59 -8.09 -22.23
N ILE A 107 5.87 -7.29 -21.19
CA ILE A 107 6.06 -5.84 -21.33
C ILE A 107 7.31 -5.39 -20.56
N PRO A 108 7.87 -4.20 -20.90
CA PRO A 108 9.01 -3.63 -20.20
C PRO A 108 8.75 -3.39 -18.72
N VAL A 109 9.81 -3.51 -17.90
CA VAL A 109 9.72 -3.33 -16.43
C VAL A 109 9.17 -1.96 -16.07
N GLY A 110 9.68 -0.90 -16.74
CA GLY A 110 9.21 0.46 -16.48
C GLY A 110 7.73 0.66 -16.77
N VAL A 111 7.22 0.08 -17.88
CA VAL A 111 5.80 0.15 -18.26
C VAL A 111 4.92 -0.58 -17.24
N ALA A 112 5.32 -1.79 -16.82
CA ALA A 112 4.57 -2.57 -15.83
C ALA A 112 4.43 -1.80 -14.51
N LEU A 113 5.51 -1.19 -14.00
CA LEU A 113 5.48 -0.37 -12.80
C LEU A 113 4.65 0.90 -12.96
N LEU A 114 4.75 1.60 -14.09
CA LEU A 114 3.93 2.80 -14.32
C LEU A 114 2.43 2.49 -14.31
N ILE A 115 2.02 1.31 -14.80
CA ILE A 115 0.64 0.85 -14.73
C ILE A 115 0.25 0.53 -13.29
N GLU A 116 1.12 -0.13 -12.52
CA GLU A 116 0.87 -0.42 -11.10
C GLU A 116 0.70 0.88 -10.28
N TYR A 117 1.44 1.94 -10.63
CA TYR A 117 1.32 3.26 -10.01
C TYR A 117 -0.02 3.99 -10.29
N LEU A 118 -0.91 3.40 -11.10
CA LEU A 118 -2.31 3.84 -11.17
C LEU A 118 -3.13 3.47 -9.92
N ALA A 119 -2.65 2.57 -9.08
CA ALA A 119 -3.40 2.12 -7.89
C ALA A 119 -3.96 3.28 -7.04
N PRO A 120 -3.24 4.38 -6.71
CA PRO A 120 -3.81 5.51 -5.99
C PRO A 120 -4.96 6.20 -6.73
N ALA A 121 -4.88 6.31 -8.06
CA ALA A 121 -5.95 6.87 -8.87
C ALA A 121 -7.19 5.96 -8.86
N LEU A 122 -6.99 4.65 -8.94
CA LEU A 122 -8.04 3.64 -8.86
C LEU A 122 -8.71 3.62 -7.48
N VAL A 123 -7.93 3.79 -6.38
CA VAL A 123 -8.48 3.94 -5.01
C VAL A 123 -9.41 5.15 -4.93
N LEU A 124 -9.04 6.28 -5.52
CA LEU A 124 -9.90 7.47 -5.55
C LEU A 124 -11.15 7.24 -6.38
N GLY A 125 -11.03 6.52 -7.50
CA GLY A 125 -12.17 6.04 -8.29
C GLY A 125 -13.12 5.19 -7.43
N TRP A 126 -12.58 4.23 -6.68
CA TRP A 126 -13.36 3.42 -5.74
C TRP A 126 -14.09 4.27 -4.69
N VAL A 127 -13.39 5.20 -4.04
CA VAL A 127 -13.98 6.11 -3.05
C VAL A 127 -15.09 6.94 -3.66
N ARG A 128 -14.93 7.44 -4.90
CA ARG A 128 -15.91 8.30 -5.56
C ARG A 128 -17.13 7.55 -6.06
N PHE A 129 -16.94 6.40 -6.72
CA PHE A 129 -18.00 5.67 -7.42
C PHE A 129 -18.67 4.61 -6.56
N VAL A 130 -17.91 3.87 -5.75
CA VAL A 130 -18.43 2.78 -4.91
C VAL A 130 -18.83 3.30 -3.53
N GLN A 131 -17.95 4.01 -2.83
CA GLN A 131 -18.26 4.58 -1.52
C GLN A 131 -19.09 5.87 -1.61
N LYS A 132 -19.27 6.43 -2.81
CA LYS A 132 -20.04 7.67 -3.08
C LYS A 132 -19.57 8.87 -2.24
N ARG A 133 -18.33 8.86 -1.77
CA ARG A 133 -17.75 9.97 -1.00
C ARG A 133 -17.23 11.07 -1.94
N PRO A 134 -17.35 12.36 -1.57
CA PRO A 134 -16.80 13.44 -2.36
C PRO A 134 -15.26 13.40 -2.34
N VAL A 135 -14.65 13.49 -3.52
CA VAL A 135 -13.19 13.64 -3.67
C VAL A 135 -12.84 15.10 -3.92
N THR A 136 -11.64 15.51 -3.52
CA THR A 136 -11.19 16.90 -3.75
C THR A 136 -10.91 17.14 -5.23
N ARG A 137 -10.97 18.39 -5.67
CA ARG A 137 -10.64 18.76 -7.05
C ARG A 137 -9.20 18.36 -7.41
N ALA A 138 -8.27 18.52 -6.47
CA ALA A 138 -6.87 18.10 -6.66
C ALA A 138 -6.76 16.59 -6.89
N ALA A 139 -7.51 15.77 -6.13
CA ALA A 139 -7.56 14.33 -6.34
C ALA A 139 -8.10 13.96 -7.73
N ALA A 140 -9.17 14.62 -8.18
CA ALA A 140 -9.73 14.40 -9.52
C ALA A 140 -8.72 14.75 -10.63
N VAL A 141 -8.01 15.87 -10.49
CA VAL A 141 -6.90 16.24 -11.42
C VAL A 141 -5.82 15.18 -11.42
N GLY A 142 -5.41 14.67 -10.24
CA GLY A 142 -4.43 13.59 -10.14
C GLY A 142 -4.84 12.32 -10.89
N VAL A 143 -6.12 11.94 -10.79
CA VAL A 143 -6.67 10.79 -11.54
C VAL A 143 -6.64 11.03 -13.04
N VAL A 144 -7.08 12.20 -13.50
CA VAL A 144 -7.09 12.54 -14.94
C VAL A 144 -5.68 12.53 -15.50
N LEU A 145 -4.70 13.09 -14.79
CA LEU A 145 -3.28 13.04 -15.18
C LEU A 145 -2.76 11.60 -15.23
N ALA A 146 -3.05 10.78 -14.21
CA ALA A 146 -2.57 9.40 -14.18
C ALA A 146 -3.14 8.58 -15.34
N VAL A 147 -4.44 8.69 -15.63
CA VAL A 147 -5.09 7.99 -16.75
C VAL A 147 -4.62 8.54 -18.10
N GLY A 148 -4.52 9.87 -18.25
CA GLY A 148 -4.01 10.50 -19.48
C GLY A 148 -2.54 10.16 -19.75
N GLY A 149 -1.71 10.14 -18.70
CA GLY A 149 -0.31 9.72 -18.79
C GLY A 149 -0.18 8.24 -19.18
N LEU A 150 -1.06 7.36 -18.67
CA LEU A 150 -1.09 5.96 -19.10
C LEU A 150 -1.39 5.83 -20.60
N ALA A 151 -2.34 6.61 -21.13
CA ALA A 151 -2.64 6.60 -22.56
C ALA A 151 -1.38 6.94 -23.40
N CYS A 152 -0.54 7.87 -22.90
CA CYS A 152 0.75 8.17 -23.52
C CYS A 152 1.76 7.01 -23.39
N VAL A 153 1.84 6.37 -22.21
CA VAL A 153 2.76 5.23 -22.00
C VAL A 153 2.42 4.05 -22.91
N VAL A 154 1.12 3.77 -23.10
CA VAL A 154 0.63 2.67 -23.93
C VAL A 154 0.62 3.05 -25.44
N GLU A 155 0.83 4.33 -25.75
CA GLU A 155 0.82 4.86 -27.14
C GLU A 155 -0.48 4.47 -27.86
N VAL A 156 -1.64 4.75 -27.25
CA VAL A 156 -2.97 4.34 -27.73
C VAL A 156 -3.23 4.73 -29.19
N TRP A 157 -2.63 5.83 -29.67
CA TRP A 157 -2.77 6.34 -31.04
C TRP A 157 -1.97 5.59 -32.11
N SER A 158 -0.95 4.82 -31.74
CA SER A 158 -0.14 4.01 -32.67
C SER A 158 -0.63 2.55 -32.78
N GLY A 159 -1.79 2.24 -32.18
CA GLY A 159 -2.25 0.89 -31.94
C GLY A 159 -1.61 0.34 -30.66
N LEU A 160 -2.09 -0.80 -30.16
CA LEU A 160 -1.47 -1.44 -29.00
C LEU A 160 -0.08 -1.93 -29.38
N SER A 161 0.93 -1.15 -29.02
CA SER A 161 2.36 -1.49 -29.22
C SER A 161 2.83 -2.58 -28.24
N PHE A 162 2.07 -2.85 -27.18
CA PHE A 162 2.38 -3.84 -26.16
C PHE A 162 1.38 -5.01 -26.18
N ASP A 163 1.82 -6.15 -25.65
CA ASP A 163 0.98 -7.32 -25.45
C ASP A 163 -0.22 -6.98 -24.54
N ALA A 164 -1.45 -7.17 -25.04
CA ALA A 164 -2.67 -6.83 -24.33
C ALA A 164 -2.82 -7.59 -23.01
N LEU A 165 -2.34 -8.85 -22.96
CA LEU A 165 -2.36 -9.65 -21.74
C LEU A 165 -1.35 -9.11 -20.72
N GLY A 166 -0.18 -8.66 -21.17
CA GLY A 166 0.82 -8.00 -20.32
C GLY A 166 0.26 -6.73 -19.66
N LEU A 167 -0.45 -5.90 -20.43
CA LEU A 167 -1.13 -4.70 -19.91
C LEU A 167 -2.25 -5.07 -18.91
N ALA A 168 -3.05 -6.09 -19.24
CA ALA A 168 -4.13 -6.57 -18.36
C ALA A 168 -3.58 -7.13 -17.03
N LEU A 169 -2.46 -7.85 -17.06
CA LEU A 169 -1.78 -8.36 -15.88
C LEU A 169 -1.23 -7.22 -15.01
N ALA A 170 -0.57 -6.22 -15.60
CA ALA A 170 -0.09 -5.06 -14.87
C ALA A 170 -1.25 -4.27 -14.22
N LEU A 171 -2.38 -4.12 -14.92
CA LEU A 171 -3.59 -3.53 -14.36
C LEU A 171 -4.19 -4.40 -13.26
N GLY A 172 -4.12 -5.72 -13.40
CA GLY A 172 -4.51 -6.68 -12.37
C GLY A 172 -3.70 -6.51 -11.09
N ALA A 173 -2.38 -6.27 -11.20
CA ALA A 173 -1.54 -5.92 -10.06
C ALA A 173 -2.03 -4.63 -9.36
N ALA A 174 -2.30 -3.57 -10.12
CA ALA A 174 -2.86 -2.33 -9.59
C ALA A 174 -4.21 -2.54 -8.90
N CYS A 175 -5.10 -3.38 -9.44
CA CYS A 175 -6.38 -3.72 -8.82
C CYS A 175 -6.22 -4.50 -7.51
N CYS A 176 -5.29 -5.46 -7.45
CA CYS A 176 -4.96 -6.17 -6.22
C CYS A 176 -4.43 -5.22 -5.15
N GLN A 177 -3.61 -4.25 -5.54
CA GLN A 177 -3.10 -3.20 -4.65
C GLN A 177 -4.23 -2.33 -4.10
N VAL A 178 -5.22 -1.96 -4.93
CA VAL A 178 -6.43 -1.25 -4.49
C VAL A 178 -7.20 -2.08 -3.47
N GLY A 179 -7.43 -3.37 -3.76
CA GLY A 179 -8.11 -4.28 -2.84
C GLY A 179 -7.43 -4.34 -1.48
N TYR A 180 -6.11 -4.38 -1.46
CA TYR A 180 -5.33 -4.31 -0.22
C TYR A 180 -5.52 -2.97 0.51
N PHE A 181 -5.46 -1.83 -0.18
CA PHE A 181 -5.67 -0.53 0.46
C PHE A 181 -7.07 -0.40 1.07
N VAL A 182 -8.10 -0.85 0.34
CA VAL A 182 -9.49 -0.85 0.82
C VAL A 182 -9.64 -1.76 2.06
N LEU A 183 -9.04 -2.94 2.04
CA LEU A 183 -9.07 -3.85 3.19
C LEU A 183 -8.34 -3.27 4.41
N SER A 184 -7.21 -2.62 4.20
CA SER A 184 -6.43 -2.01 5.27
C SER A 184 -7.15 -0.84 5.93
N ASP A 185 -7.90 -0.05 5.16
CA ASP A 185 -8.70 1.06 5.66
C ASP A 185 -9.80 0.57 6.62
N HIS A 186 -10.50 -0.52 6.25
CA HIS A 186 -11.53 -1.14 7.09
C HIS A 186 -10.96 -1.86 8.32
N GLY A 187 -9.72 -2.33 8.26
CA GLY A 187 -9.04 -3.01 9.37
C GLY A 187 -8.41 -2.08 10.40
N SER A 188 -8.37 -0.78 10.13
CA SER A 188 -7.70 0.23 10.97
C SER A 188 -8.61 0.83 12.06
N ASP A 189 -9.90 0.48 12.10
CA ASP A 189 -10.86 0.93 13.09
C ASP A 189 -10.66 0.20 14.43
N GLY A 190 -9.63 0.56 15.19
CA GLY A 190 -9.41 0.03 16.54
C GLY A 190 -8.11 0.55 17.17
N ASP A 191 -8.09 0.65 18.49
CA ASP A 191 -6.99 1.17 19.32
C ASP A 191 -5.69 0.33 19.30
N ASP A 192 -5.68 -0.83 18.62
CA ASP A 192 -4.54 -1.73 18.50
C ASP A 192 -3.74 -1.46 17.21
N ALA A 193 -2.77 -0.58 17.29
CA ALA A 193 -1.79 -0.38 16.22
C ALA A 193 -0.98 -1.65 15.98
N VAL A 194 -1.25 -2.33 14.87
CA VAL A 194 -0.54 -3.55 14.46
C VAL A 194 0.86 -3.21 13.95
N ASP A 195 1.88 -3.97 14.36
CA ASP A 195 3.24 -3.77 13.84
C ASP A 195 3.31 -4.16 12.35
N PRO A 196 3.65 -3.21 11.45
CA PRO A 196 3.73 -3.48 10.02
C PRO A 196 4.69 -4.62 9.65
N LEU A 197 5.77 -4.81 10.42
CA LEU A 197 6.72 -5.89 10.16
C LEU A 197 6.11 -7.27 10.40
N GLY A 198 5.25 -7.39 11.41
CA GLY A 198 4.48 -8.61 11.65
C GLY A 198 3.51 -8.90 10.51
N VAL A 199 2.80 -7.88 10.02
CA VAL A 199 1.86 -8.01 8.88
C VAL A 199 2.61 -8.45 7.62
N ILE A 200 3.75 -7.84 7.31
CA ILE A 200 4.57 -8.20 6.16
C ILE A 200 5.09 -9.64 6.28
N ALA A 201 5.64 -10.03 7.43
CA ALA A 201 6.18 -11.37 7.63
C ALA A 201 5.10 -12.46 7.47
N TYR A 202 3.93 -12.29 8.07
CA TYR A 202 2.82 -13.21 7.89
C TYR A 202 2.22 -13.15 6.50
N GLY A 203 2.15 -11.97 5.89
CA GLY A 203 1.70 -11.82 4.51
C GLY A 203 2.59 -12.59 3.53
N LEU A 204 3.92 -12.53 3.71
CA LEU A 204 4.86 -13.31 2.92
C LEU A 204 4.67 -14.82 3.13
N LEU A 205 4.46 -15.28 4.37
CA LEU A 205 4.16 -16.69 4.66
C LEU A 205 2.88 -17.16 3.99
N ILE A 206 1.80 -16.43 4.15
CA ILE A 206 0.51 -16.74 3.53
C ILE A 206 0.61 -16.68 2.01
N GLY A 207 1.26 -15.64 1.46
CA GLY A 207 1.50 -15.50 0.03
C GLY A 207 2.34 -16.65 -0.52
N ALA A 208 3.39 -17.09 0.19
CA ALA A 208 4.18 -18.24 -0.21
C ALA A 208 3.35 -19.52 -0.28
N VAL A 209 2.50 -19.78 0.71
CA VAL A 209 1.61 -20.95 0.72
C VAL A 209 0.63 -20.89 -0.45
N LEU A 210 -0.02 -19.74 -0.69
CA LEU A 210 -0.94 -19.55 -1.80
C LEU A 210 -0.25 -19.73 -3.15
N LEU A 211 0.92 -19.14 -3.33
CA LEU A 211 1.71 -19.25 -4.55
C LEU A 211 2.24 -20.66 -4.78
N THR A 212 2.48 -21.46 -3.75
CA THR A 212 2.92 -22.87 -3.89
C THR A 212 1.91 -23.68 -4.72
N ALA A 213 0.61 -23.45 -4.52
CA ALA A 213 -0.44 -24.14 -5.27
C ALA A 213 -0.45 -23.77 -6.77
N ILE A 214 -0.10 -22.53 -7.10
CA ILE A 214 -0.20 -21.97 -8.46
C ILE A 214 1.14 -22.13 -9.21
N ALA A 215 2.25 -21.81 -8.58
CA ALA A 215 3.59 -21.82 -9.18
C ALA A 215 4.16 -23.23 -9.38
N ARG A 216 3.61 -24.23 -8.66
CA ARG A 216 4.03 -25.65 -8.76
C ARG A 216 5.55 -25.81 -8.72
N PRO A 217 6.23 -25.44 -7.62
CA PRO A 217 7.69 -25.42 -7.53
C PRO A 217 8.36 -26.80 -7.76
N TRP A 218 7.62 -27.89 -7.62
CA TRP A 218 8.06 -29.26 -7.94
C TRP A 218 8.24 -29.51 -9.45
N GLY A 219 7.63 -28.69 -10.32
CA GLY A 219 7.81 -28.77 -11.78
C GLY A 219 8.84 -27.77 -12.32
N MET A 220 9.51 -27.03 -11.44
CA MET A 220 10.50 -26.03 -11.82
C MET A 220 11.83 -26.69 -12.22
N ASP A 221 12.45 -26.17 -13.27
CA ASP A 221 13.82 -26.56 -13.62
C ASP A 221 14.83 -25.86 -12.68
N TRP A 222 15.21 -26.58 -11.61
CA TRP A 222 16.17 -26.11 -10.63
C TRP A 222 17.60 -25.93 -11.20
N ALA A 223 17.90 -26.56 -12.35
CA ALA A 223 19.21 -26.44 -12.99
C ALA A 223 19.46 -25.00 -13.48
N VAL A 224 18.42 -24.27 -13.82
CA VAL A 224 18.50 -22.84 -14.22
C VAL A 224 19.18 -21.99 -13.12
N LEU A 225 18.92 -22.31 -11.83
CA LEU A 225 19.53 -21.57 -10.73
C LEU A 225 21.02 -21.82 -10.57
N GLY A 226 21.53 -22.96 -11.06
CA GLY A 226 22.97 -23.27 -11.12
C GLY A 226 23.69 -22.67 -12.32
N GLY A 227 22.95 -22.11 -13.27
CA GLY A 227 23.46 -21.52 -14.51
C GLY A 227 23.71 -20.02 -14.45
N GLY A 228 24.16 -19.48 -15.57
CA GLY A 228 24.23 -18.05 -15.83
C GLY A 228 23.01 -17.59 -16.62
N THR A 229 22.60 -16.35 -16.38
CA THR A 229 21.56 -15.65 -17.14
C THR A 229 22.17 -14.48 -17.88
N ASP A 230 21.70 -14.21 -19.09
CA ASP A 230 22.15 -13.04 -19.85
C ASP A 230 21.47 -11.76 -19.35
N MET A 231 22.28 -10.77 -19.00
CA MET A 231 21.85 -9.43 -18.65
C MET A 231 22.54 -8.43 -19.59
N ASN A 232 21.92 -8.17 -20.72
CA ASN A 232 22.43 -7.25 -21.74
C ASN A 232 23.89 -7.58 -22.17
N GLY A 233 24.13 -8.86 -22.54
CA GLY A 233 25.44 -9.35 -22.96
C GLY A 233 26.41 -9.73 -21.83
N THR A 234 26.00 -9.54 -20.57
CA THR A 234 26.79 -9.94 -19.40
C THR A 234 26.18 -11.19 -18.74
N GLN A 235 27.00 -12.23 -18.57
CA GLN A 235 26.58 -13.44 -17.87
C GLN A 235 26.59 -13.22 -16.37
N VAL A 236 25.42 -13.31 -15.73
CA VAL A 236 25.25 -13.17 -14.29
C VAL A 236 24.73 -14.49 -13.72
N PRO A 237 25.34 -15.06 -12.66
CA PRO A 237 24.81 -16.26 -12.01
C PRO A 237 23.35 -16.06 -11.55
N ALA A 238 22.46 -16.97 -11.93
CA ALA A 238 21.04 -16.89 -11.59
C ALA A 238 20.80 -16.81 -10.08
N VAL A 239 21.60 -17.54 -9.29
CA VAL A 239 21.53 -17.54 -7.82
C VAL A 239 21.81 -16.16 -7.22
N LEU A 240 22.67 -15.34 -7.84
CA LEU A 240 22.94 -13.96 -7.36
C LEU A 240 21.75 -13.06 -7.62
N LEU A 241 21.07 -13.19 -8.76
CA LEU A 241 19.85 -12.45 -9.06
C LEU A 241 18.74 -12.86 -8.09
N LEU A 242 18.59 -14.14 -7.82
CA LEU A 242 17.63 -14.64 -6.82
C LEU A 242 17.94 -14.10 -5.43
N ALA A 243 19.20 -14.14 -5.01
CA ALA A 243 19.62 -13.60 -3.71
C ALA A 243 19.34 -12.09 -3.63
N TRP A 244 19.60 -11.34 -4.70
CA TRP A 244 19.25 -9.92 -4.79
C TRP A 244 17.75 -9.69 -4.60
N ILE A 245 16.91 -10.44 -5.34
CA ILE A 245 15.45 -10.32 -5.27
C ILE A 245 14.94 -10.61 -3.86
N VAL A 246 15.44 -11.68 -3.24
CA VAL A 246 15.01 -12.11 -1.89
C VAL A 246 15.51 -11.15 -0.81
N LEU A 247 16.83 -10.95 -0.74
CA LEU A 247 17.44 -10.26 0.39
C LEU A 247 17.37 -8.74 0.27
N ILE A 248 17.63 -8.20 -0.93
CA ILE A 248 17.70 -6.77 -1.15
C ILE A 248 16.34 -6.23 -1.58
N ALA A 249 15.82 -6.74 -2.70
CA ALA A 249 14.60 -6.19 -3.30
C ALA A 249 13.31 -6.59 -2.59
N THR A 250 13.39 -7.46 -1.57
CA THR A 250 12.23 -7.81 -0.74
C THR A 250 12.51 -7.54 0.73
N VAL A 251 13.38 -8.28 1.39
CA VAL A 251 13.57 -8.17 2.85
C VAL A 251 14.11 -6.80 3.25
N ALA A 252 15.25 -6.37 2.70
CA ALA A 252 15.85 -5.08 3.03
C ALA A 252 14.93 -3.92 2.60
N ALA A 253 14.28 -4.02 1.43
CA ALA A 253 13.36 -3.03 0.92
C ALA A 253 12.15 -2.82 1.85
N TYR A 254 11.51 -3.89 2.32
CA TYR A 254 10.40 -3.77 3.29
C TYR A 254 10.87 -3.25 4.64
N LEU A 255 11.99 -3.73 5.18
CA LEU A 255 12.53 -3.26 6.46
C LEU A 255 12.85 -1.76 6.42
N THR A 256 13.57 -1.32 5.38
CA THR A 256 13.93 0.09 5.19
C THR A 256 12.71 0.95 4.87
N GLY A 257 11.76 0.43 4.09
CA GLY A 257 10.48 1.08 3.79
C GLY A 257 9.68 1.39 5.05
N VAL A 258 9.47 0.40 5.93
CA VAL A 258 8.76 0.60 7.20
C VAL A 258 9.47 1.61 8.09
N VAL A 259 10.80 1.53 8.20
CA VAL A 259 11.59 2.49 8.99
C VAL A 259 11.47 3.90 8.42
N SER A 260 11.47 4.04 7.09
CA SER A 260 11.36 5.35 6.44
C SER A 260 9.99 5.99 6.66
N ILE A 261 8.89 5.23 6.51
CA ILE A 261 7.52 5.72 6.72
C ILE A 261 7.31 6.19 8.16
N ARG A 262 7.89 5.50 9.14
CA ARG A 262 7.83 5.92 10.54
C ARG A 262 8.57 7.24 10.82
N ARG A 263 9.56 7.61 10.00
CA ARG A 263 10.40 8.82 10.15
C ARG A 263 9.96 9.98 9.28
N LEU A 264 9.32 9.71 8.15
CA LEU A 264 8.92 10.69 7.15
C LEU A 264 7.44 11.05 7.25
N SER A 265 7.05 12.16 6.63
CA SER A 265 5.63 12.46 6.44
C SER A 265 5.05 11.60 5.28
N PRO A 266 3.73 11.33 5.27
CA PRO A 266 3.10 10.58 4.18
C PRO A 266 3.36 11.16 2.78
N GLN A 267 3.50 12.49 2.68
CA GLN A 267 3.80 13.17 1.43
C GLN A 267 5.19 12.81 0.90
N VAL A 268 6.20 12.79 1.80
CA VAL A 268 7.57 12.41 1.43
C VAL A 268 7.63 10.93 1.06
N ALA A 269 6.89 10.07 1.78
CA ALA A 269 6.79 8.65 1.44
C ALA A 269 6.20 8.44 0.02
N GLY A 270 5.19 9.24 -0.36
CA GLY A 270 4.62 9.20 -1.71
C GLY A 270 5.62 9.62 -2.80
N VAL A 271 6.43 10.67 -2.56
CA VAL A 271 7.50 11.07 -3.51
C VAL A 271 8.51 9.94 -3.70
N VAL A 272 8.94 9.33 -2.59
CA VAL A 272 9.93 8.24 -2.66
C VAL A 272 9.38 7.02 -3.38
N ALA A 273 8.09 6.69 -3.19
CA ALA A 273 7.45 5.64 -3.95
C ALA A 273 7.49 5.92 -5.46
N CYS A 274 7.21 7.16 -5.89
CA CYS A 274 7.33 7.53 -7.32
C CYS A 274 8.77 7.37 -7.84
N LEU A 275 9.79 7.60 -7.00
CA LEU A 275 11.20 7.40 -7.39
C LEU A 275 11.52 5.93 -7.66
N GLU A 276 10.83 4.98 -7.05
CA GLU A 276 10.99 3.55 -7.35
C GLU A 276 10.78 3.26 -8.84
N ALA A 277 9.70 3.77 -9.44
CA ALA A 277 9.42 3.57 -10.86
C ALA A 277 10.47 4.22 -11.76
N VAL A 278 10.95 5.41 -11.39
CA VAL A 278 12.05 6.08 -12.13
C VAL A 278 13.33 5.25 -12.04
N ILE A 279 13.68 4.80 -10.84
CA ILE A 279 14.88 3.96 -10.61
C ILE A 279 14.78 2.65 -11.39
N ALA A 280 13.61 1.97 -11.32
CA ALA A 280 13.39 0.72 -12.05
C ALA A 280 13.54 0.91 -13.57
N THR A 281 12.99 2.00 -14.11
CA THR A 281 13.11 2.35 -15.54
C THR A 281 14.57 2.61 -15.93
N VAL A 282 15.31 3.38 -15.13
CA VAL A 282 16.72 3.65 -15.38
C VAL A 282 17.56 2.36 -15.29
N LEU A 283 17.32 1.53 -14.26
CA LEU A 283 18.00 0.25 -14.11
C LEU A 283 17.66 -0.72 -15.26
N ALA A 284 16.42 -0.77 -15.72
CA ALA A 284 16.03 -1.58 -16.86
C ALA A 284 16.70 -1.11 -18.15
N TRP A 285 16.81 0.20 -18.35
CA TRP A 285 17.53 0.76 -19.48
C TRP A 285 19.04 0.39 -19.44
N VAL A 286 19.70 0.61 -18.31
CA VAL A 286 21.15 0.39 -18.18
C VAL A 286 21.51 -1.10 -18.17
N LEU A 287 20.74 -1.92 -17.44
CA LEU A 287 21.09 -3.33 -17.17
C LEU A 287 20.44 -4.32 -18.13
N LEU A 288 19.25 -4.00 -18.65
CA LEU A 288 18.51 -4.88 -19.55
C LEU A 288 18.49 -4.37 -21.00
N GLY A 289 18.99 -3.15 -21.26
CA GLY A 289 18.92 -2.53 -22.59
C GLY A 289 17.48 -2.17 -23.00
N GLU A 290 16.55 -2.04 -22.05
CA GLU A 290 15.18 -1.62 -22.35
C GLU A 290 15.13 -0.14 -22.69
N HIS A 291 14.60 0.21 -23.87
CA HIS A 291 14.43 1.59 -24.29
C HIS A 291 12.97 1.99 -24.24
N LEU A 292 12.68 3.12 -23.60
CA LEU A 292 11.38 3.76 -23.68
C LEU A 292 11.37 4.83 -24.77
N SER A 293 10.28 4.91 -25.51
CA SER A 293 10.05 5.99 -26.46
C SER A 293 9.84 7.34 -25.75
N ALA A 294 10.01 8.44 -26.46
CA ALA A 294 9.77 9.78 -25.90
C ALA A 294 8.33 9.95 -25.35
N PRO A 295 7.26 9.49 -26.04
CA PRO A 295 5.90 9.50 -25.48
C PRO A 295 5.78 8.70 -24.19
N GLN A 296 6.45 7.54 -24.08
CA GLN A 296 6.44 6.71 -22.87
C GLN A 296 7.10 7.40 -21.68
N ILE A 297 8.21 8.09 -21.89
CA ILE A 297 8.91 8.87 -20.86
C ILE A 297 8.03 10.03 -20.38
N VAL A 298 7.46 10.80 -21.31
CA VAL A 298 6.55 11.91 -20.98
C VAL A 298 5.31 11.38 -20.26
N GLY A 299 4.69 10.33 -20.80
CA GLY A 299 3.53 9.68 -20.18
C GLY A 299 3.83 9.17 -18.78
N GLY A 300 5.00 8.55 -18.58
CA GLY A 300 5.47 8.10 -17.28
C GLY A 300 5.59 9.24 -16.26
N ALA A 301 6.19 10.35 -16.65
CA ALA A 301 6.29 11.54 -15.81
C ALA A 301 4.90 12.10 -15.43
N VAL A 302 3.95 12.08 -16.37
CA VAL A 302 2.55 12.51 -16.12
C VAL A 302 1.85 11.53 -15.19
N VAL A 303 2.00 10.19 -15.37
CA VAL A 303 1.45 9.18 -14.46
C VAL A 303 1.94 9.40 -13.03
N LEU A 304 3.26 9.53 -12.85
CA LEU A 304 3.86 9.71 -11.52
C LEU A 304 3.41 11.01 -10.86
N THR A 305 3.30 12.09 -11.64
CA THR A 305 2.77 13.38 -11.15
C THR A 305 1.31 13.23 -10.73
N GLY A 306 0.49 12.57 -11.54
CA GLY A 306 -0.91 12.28 -11.24
C GLY A 306 -1.07 11.43 -9.98
N ALA A 307 -0.29 10.36 -9.86
CA ALA A 307 -0.29 9.48 -8.69
C ALA A 307 0.14 10.23 -7.42
N PHE A 308 1.15 11.08 -7.51
CA PHE A 308 1.59 11.92 -6.39
C PHE A 308 0.52 12.91 -5.93
N ILE A 309 -0.12 13.63 -6.88
CA ILE A 309 -1.23 14.55 -6.57
C ILE A 309 -2.40 13.77 -5.94
N ALA A 310 -2.75 12.62 -6.49
CA ALA A 310 -3.81 11.76 -5.97
C ALA A 310 -3.56 11.32 -4.53
N GLN A 311 -2.33 10.89 -4.20
CA GLN A 311 -1.93 10.49 -2.85
C GLN A 311 -1.88 11.66 -1.86
N SER A 312 -1.52 12.86 -2.33
CA SER A 312 -1.41 14.05 -1.49
C SER A 312 -2.75 14.68 -1.16
N ALA A 313 -3.78 14.40 -1.94
CA ALA A 313 -5.12 14.93 -1.81
C ALA A 313 -5.91 14.16 -0.74
N LYS A 314 -5.68 14.48 0.55
CA LYS A 314 -6.46 13.89 1.66
C LYS A 314 -7.95 14.23 1.54
N PRO A 315 -8.87 13.28 1.82
CA PRO A 315 -10.27 13.59 2.06
C PRO A 315 -10.35 14.61 3.20
N LYS A 316 -11.14 15.67 3.05
CA LYS A 316 -11.46 16.56 4.18
C LYS A 316 -12.20 15.73 5.21
N THR A 317 -11.56 15.46 6.35
CA THR A 317 -12.22 14.84 7.50
C THR A 317 -13.36 15.77 7.92
N THR A 318 -14.56 15.22 8.09
CA THR A 318 -15.81 15.95 8.43
C THR A 318 -15.74 16.67 9.79
N GLU A 319 -14.64 16.59 10.48
CA GLU A 319 -14.38 17.21 11.79
C GLU A 319 -14.25 18.73 11.71
N SER A 320 -13.76 19.28 10.59
CA SER A 320 -13.65 20.73 10.41
C SER A 320 -15.00 21.43 10.16
N VAL A 321 -16.04 20.67 9.78
CA VAL A 321 -17.40 21.22 9.60
C VAL A 321 -18.14 21.32 10.93
N ARG A 322 -17.85 20.45 11.90
CA ARG A 322 -18.45 20.53 13.24
C ARG A 322 -17.93 21.71 14.06
N VAL A 323 -16.67 22.06 13.95
CA VAL A 323 -16.09 23.20 14.68
C VAL A 323 -16.51 24.54 14.07
N ALA A 324 -16.72 24.61 12.73
CA ALA A 324 -17.24 25.82 12.07
C ALA A 324 -18.74 26.03 12.29
N GLY A 325 -19.52 24.97 12.56
CA GLY A 325 -20.94 25.04 12.89
C GLY A 325 -21.23 25.37 14.37
N ALA A 326 -20.33 24.99 15.28
CA ALA A 326 -20.48 25.27 16.70
C ALA A 326 -20.08 26.72 17.10
N GLY A 327 -19.36 27.44 16.25
CA GLY A 327 -18.95 28.82 16.50
C GLY A 327 -19.92 29.90 16.01
N ARG A 328 -21.08 29.55 15.47
CA ARG A 328 -22.04 30.49 14.89
C ARG A 328 -23.37 30.55 15.61
N GLY A 329 -23.52 29.93 16.79
CA GLY A 329 -24.78 29.80 17.52
C GLY A 329 -24.95 30.64 18.80
N ASP A 330 -23.92 31.37 19.27
CA ASP A 330 -24.06 32.14 20.51
C ASP A 330 -23.77 33.64 20.26
N GLY A 331 -24.82 34.35 19.85
CA GLY A 331 -24.76 35.80 19.72
C GLY A 331 -26.08 36.45 19.34
N ALA A 332 -27.15 36.21 20.14
CA ALA A 332 -28.29 37.16 20.19
C ALA A 332 -29.26 36.79 21.33
N GLY A 333 -29.36 37.63 22.34
CA GLY A 333 -30.53 37.63 23.21
C GLY A 333 -30.28 37.66 24.70
N ALA A 334 -29.71 38.71 25.23
CA ALA A 334 -29.84 39.06 26.65
C ALA A 334 -30.79 40.22 26.78
N VAL A 335 -31.97 40.01 27.36
CA VAL A 335 -32.73 41.06 28.11
C VAL A 335 -33.76 40.36 29.03
N GLY A 336 -33.60 40.52 30.33
CA GLY A 336 -34.57 40.88 31.36
C GLY A 336 -35.56 39.88 31.87
N GLY A 337 -35.58 39.70 33.21
CA GLY A 337 -36.76 39.29 33.93
C GLY A 337 -36.53 38.43 35.18
N SER A 338 -36.44 39.10 36.30
CA SER A 338 -36.46 38.65 37.70
C SER A 338 -37.56 37.64 38.08
N GLY A 339 -37.27 36.75 39.04
CA GLY A 339 -38.32 36.07 39.84
C GLY A 339 -37.89 34.67 40.34
N ALA A 340 -37.45 34.58 41.57
CA ALA A 340 -37.43 33.38 42.37
C ALA A 340 -38.70 33.34 43.24
N PRO A 341 -38.93 32.35 44.14
CA PRO A 341 -38.54 30.91 44.19
C PRO A 341 -39.72 29.97 44.49
N GLU A 342 -39.41 28.77 44.88
CA GLU A 342 -40.16 27.73 45.68
C GLU A 342 -40.48 26.48 44.88
N SER A 343 -39.94 25.37 45.33
CA SER A 343 -40.24 24.44 46.40
C SER A 343 -40.79 23.11 45.88
N SER A 344 -40.15 22.05 46.35
CA SER A 344 -40.77 20.80 46.89
C SER A 344 -40.87 19.56 46.00
N ALA A 345 -40.19 18.53 46.48
CA ALA A 345 -40.58 17.13 46.66
C ALA A 345 -40.46 16.14 45.50
N ALA A 346 -39.54 15.21 45.68
CA ALA A 346 -39.69 13.79 45.34
C ALA A 346 -40.73 13.14 46.27
N PRO A 347 -41.26 11.93 46.07
CA PRO A 347 -40.50 10.70 45.84
C PRO A 347 -41.19 9.54 45.09
N ALA A 348 -40.37 8.49 44.84
CA ALA A 348 -40.64 7.05 45.00
C ALA A 348 -41.44 6.24 43.95
N ALA A 349 -40.74 5.28 43.35
CA ALA A 349 -40.91 3.80 43.46
C ALA A 349 -42.11 3.11 42.83
N SER A 350 -41.78 2.07 42.07
CA SER A 350 -42.39 0.70 42.05
C SER A 350 -42.30 0.09 40.65
N ALA A 351 -41.45 -0.89 40.37
CA ALA A 351 -41.55 -2.34 40.56
C ALA A 351 -42.76 -3.00 39.87
N ARG A 352 -42.41 -3.89 38.91
CA ARG A 352 -42.91 -5.28 38.71
C ARG A 352 -42.90 -5.67 37.26
N THR A 353 -42.05 -6.66 36.92
CA THR A 353 -42.29 -8.11 36.73
C THR A 353 -43.21 -8.48 35.58
N GLY A 354 -42.67 -9.38 34.76
CA GLY A 354 -43.43 -10.54 34.28
C GLY A 354 -43.22 -10.90 32.84
N ASP A 355 -42.43 -11.94 32.66
CA ASP A 355 -42.72 -13.19 31.95
C ASP A 355 -43.13 -13.14 30.45
N ASP A 356 -42.39 -13.79 29.65
CA ASP A 356 -42.43 -15.18 29.23
C ASP A 356 -42.72 -15.43 27.73
N LEU A 357 -42.07 -16.46 27.22
CA LEU A 357 -42.39 -17.37 26.10
C LEU A 357 -41.92 -16.96 24.67
N SER A 358 -40.80 -17.51 24.26
CA SER A 358 -40.60 -18.82 23.60
C SER A 358 -40.98 -18.93 22.12
N ALA A 359 -40.07 -19.59 21.40
CA ALA A 359 -40.21 -20.34 20.15
C ALA A 359 -40.06 -19.50 18.87
N GLY A 360 -39.22 -19.86 17.90
CA GLY A 360 -38.83 -21.13 17.35
C GLY A 360 -37.97 -20.90 16.14
N PHE A 361 -36.97 -21.70 15.99
CA PHE A 361 -36.29 -22.02 14.73
C PHE A 361 -37.25 -22.71 13.74
N PRO A 362 -37.03 -22.67 12.41
CA PRO A 362 -36.08 -23.62 11.88
C PRO A 362 -35.23 -23.15 10.69
N ALA A 363 -34.17 -23.92 10.50
CA ALA A 363 -33.28 -24.12 9.41
C ALA A 363 -33.93 -24.25 8.01
N THR A 364 -33.29 -23.72 6.99
CA THR A 364 -32.76 -24.41 5.80
C THR A 364 -31.57 -23.64 5.26
#